data_26959a5e0a4cd5969a3ce07ed92a8101
#
_entry.id   26959a5e0a4cd5969a3ce07ed92a8101
#
_cell.length_a   1.000
_cell.length_b   1.000
_cell.length_c   1.000
_cell.angle_alpha   90.00
_cell.angle_beta   90.00
_cell.angle_gamma   90.00
#
_symmetry.space_group_name_H-M   'P 1'
#
loop_
_entity.id
_entity.type
_entity.pdbx_description
1 polymer ?
#
loop_
_entity_poly.entity_id
_entity_poly.type
_entity_poly.pdbx_seq_one_letter_code
_entity_poly.pdbx_strand_id
1 'polypeptide(L)'
;RISYSLSGTVIEQMELFRPDVLQSFVELAKTGCVEFLSETYFHSLSFLFNKDEFERQIKEHDQKIEQYFKQKPTVFRNTELIYNNELAAFIEKMGFKGILCEGVDRLLKDRHPNQLLKPTGTKSIKALLKNYRLSDDIAFRFSDKNWSEWPLHADTFASWIHKVAGNGDVINLFMDYETFGEHQWESTGIFDFMDHLPREILKHPDFGF
;
A
#
# COMPACT_ATOMS: atom_id res chain seq x y z
N ARG A 1 6.66 7.74 -3.77
CA ARG A 1 6.64 7.47 -2.33
C ARG A 1 6.30 6.01 -2.07
N ILE A 2 6.87 5.43 -1.01
CA ILE A 2 6.53 4.09 -0.55
C ILE A 2 5.83 4.22 0.80
N SER A 3 4.73 3.47 0.97
CA SER A 3 4.00 3.37 2.23
C SER A 3 4.07 1.93 2.73
N TYR A 4 4.49 1.74 3.98
CA TYR A 4 4.60 0.43 4.60
C TYR A 4 3.42 0.17 5.54
N SER A 5 2.81 -1.02 5.43
CA SER A 5 1.84 -1.56 6.37
C SER A 5 2.52 -2.68 7.14
N LEU A 6 2.81 -2.45 8.42
CA LEU A 6 3.49 -3.38 9.31
C LEU A 6 2.61 -3.60 10.53
N SER A 7 2.05 -4.79 10.70
CA SER A 7 1.23 -5.08 11.89
C SER A 7 2.03 -4.94 13.19
N GLY A 8 1.36 -4.68 14.30
CA GLY A 8 2.00 -4.62 15.62
C GLY A 8 2.74 -5.92 15.93
N THR A 9 2.15 -7.05 15.56
CA THR A 9 2.76 -8.38 15.74
C THR A 9 4.08 -8.53 14.98
N VAL A 10 4.13 -8.09 13.72
CA VAL A 10 5.36 -8.20 12.92
C VAL A 10 6.45 -7.28 13.45
N ILE A 11 6.09 -6.10 13.97
CA ILE A 11 7.05 -5.21 14.63
C ILE A 11 7.63 -5.87 15.88
N GLU A 12 6.80 -6.52 16.71
CA GLU A 12 7.27 -7.27 17.88
C GLU A 12 8.18 -8.45 17.50
N GLN A 13 7.84 -9.17 16.44
CA GLN A 13 8.68 -10.26 15.93
C GLN A 13 10.04 -9.74 15.46
N MET A 14 10.07 -8.62 14.73
CA MET A 14 11.34 -8.00 14.35
C MET A 14 12.12 -7.51 15.57
N GLU A 15 11.46 -6.93 16.56
CA GLU A 15 12.08 -6.49 17.80
C GLU A 15 12.80 -7.62 18.53
N LEU A 16 12.17 -8.81 18.57
CA LEU A 16 12.69 -9.98 19.29
C LEU A 16 13.74 -10.77 18.48
N PHE A 17 13.51 -10.94 17.19
CA PHE A 17 14.28 -11.91 16.39
C PHE A 17 15.15 -11.28 15.31
N ARG A 18 14.79 -10.08 14.82
CA ARG A 18 15.49 -9.40 13.73
C ARG A 18 15.53 -7.89 13.96
N PRO A 19 16.16 -7.43 15.06
CA PRO A 19 16.27 -5.99 15.33
C PRO A 19 17.03 -5.22 14.24
N ASP A 20 17.87 -5.89 13.49
CA ASP A 20 18.55 -5.34 12.30
C ASP A 20 17.56 -4.94 11.20
N VAL A 21 16.52 -5.78 10.96
CA VAL A 21 15.47 -5.49 9.99
C VAL A 21 14.59 -4.33 10.48
N LEU A 22 14.21 -4.32 11.76
CA LEU A 22 13.46 -3.19 12.34
C LEU A 22 14.26 -1.88 12.22
N GLN A 23 15.56 -1.93 12.47
CA GLN A 23 16.44 -0.77 12.34
C GLN A 23 16.48 -0.26 10.89
N SER A 24 16.45 -1.13 9.88
CA SER A 24 16.39 -0.71 8.47
C SER A 24 15.13 0.10 8.15
N PHE A 25 13.96 -0.27 8.69
CA PHE A 25 12.74 0.54 8.57
C PHE A 25 12.85 1.88 9.31
N VAL A 26 13.52 1.91 10.47
CA VAL A 26 13.80 3.18 11.19
C VAL A 26 14.68 4.11 10.35
N GLU A 27 15.69 3.58 9.68
CA GLU A 27 16.54 4.39 8.78
C GLU A 27 15.73 4.90 7.57
N LEU A 28 14.86 4.06 6.99
CA LEU A 28 13.97 4.50 5.93
C LEU A 28 13.02 5.62 6.40
N ALA A 29 12.48 5.53 7.60
CA ALA A 29 11.63 6.57 8.18
C ALA A 29 12.35 7.93 8.24
N LYS A 30 13.63 7.94 8.62
CA LYS A 30 14.45 9.16 8.72
C LYS A 30 14.68 9.87 7.39
N THR A 31 14.57 9.15 6.28
CA THR A 31 14.74 9.75 4.93
C THR A 31 13.62 10.72 4.57
N GLY A 32 12.46 10.63 5.21
CA GLY A 32 11.25 11.37 4.83
C GLY A 32 10.61 10.94 3.50
N CYS A 33 11.13 9.88 2.86
CA CYS A 33 10.64 9.37 1.59
C CYS A 33 9.59 8.27 1.74
N VAL A 34 9.41 7.75 2.96
CA VAL A 34 8.45 6.68 3.27
C VAL A 34 7.45 7.14 4.33
N GLU A 35 6.29 6.50 4.35
CA GLU A 35 5.31 6.63 5.41
C GLU A 35 4.88 5.24 5.92
N PHE A 36 4.38 5.21 7.15
CA PHE A 36 3.81 4.01 7.74
C PHE A 36 2.30 4.19 7.88
N LEU A 37 1.58 3.17 7.43
CA LEU A 37 0.12 3.12 7.48
C LEU A 37 -0.35 2.69 8.87
N SER A 38 -1.57 3.07 9.22
CA SER A 38 -2.27 2.52 10.37
C SER A 38 -3.05 1.28 9.97
N GLU A 39 -3.09 0.30 10.85
CA GLU A 39 -3.91 -0.91 10.73
C GLU A 39 -4.31 -1.44 12.12
N THR A 40 -5.03 -2.56 12.19
CA THR A 40 -5.27 -3.25 13.46
C THR A 40 -3.98 -3.92 13.93
N TYR A 41 -3.67 -3.81 15.24
CA TYR A 41 -2.41 -4.30 15.82
C TYR A 41 -2.10 -5.76 15.47
N PHE A 42 -3.13 -6.63 15.54
CA PHE A 42 -3.02 -8.07 15.30
C PHE A 42 -3.47 -8.50 13.90
N HIS A 43 -3.56 -7.56 12.96
CA HIS A 43 -4.08 -7.84 11.60
C HIS A 43 -5.43 -8.56 11.65
N SER A 44 -6.36 -8.03 12.43
CA SER A 44 -7.60 -8.69 12.82
C SER A 44 -8.82 -8.21 12.02
N LEU A 45 -9.86 -9.04 12.03
CA LEU A 45 -11.19 -8.69 11.49
C LEU A 45 -12.11 -8.05 12.54
N SER A 46 -11.55 -7.45 13.58
CA SER A 46 -12.30 -6.92 14.74
C SER A 46 -13.38 -5.90 14.35
N PHE A 47 -13.21 -5.15 13.26
CA PHE A 47 -14.25 -4.24 12.77
C PHE A 47 -15.61 -4.92 12.56
N LEU A 48 -15.63 -6.18 12.13
CA LEU A 48 -16.86 -6.93 11.84
C LEU A 48 -17.60 -7.37 13.10
N PHE A 49 -16.90 -7.47 14.23
CA PHE A 49 -17.41 -8.11 15.45
C PHE A 49 -17.47 -7.18 16.66
N ASN A 50 -16.47 -6.31 16.83
CA ASN A 50 -16.35 -5.45 18.01
C ASN A 50 -15.63 -4.14 17.66
N LYS A 51 -16.37 -3.04 17.59
CA LYS A 51 -15.83 -1.72 17.24
C LYS A 51 -14.89 -1.14 18.30
N ASP A 52 -15.13 -1.42 19.57
CA ASP A 52 -14.29 -0.93 20.68
C ASP A 52 -12.92 -1.62 20.62
N GLU A 53 -12.90 -2.92 20.38
CA GLU A 53 -11.67 -3.68 20.19
C GLU A 53 -10.92 -3.23 18.93
N PHE A 54 -11.65 -2.96 17.85
CA PHE A 54 -11.06 -2.41 16.62
C PHE A 54 -10.36 -1.08 16.88
N GLU A 55 -11.04 -0.16 17.56
CA GLU A 55 -10.47 1.16 17.90
C GLU A 55 -9.27 1.02 18.85
N ARG A 56 -9.34 0.10 19.83
CA ARG A 56 -8.24 -0.18 20.75
C ARG A 56 -6.99 -0.64 20.00
N GLN A 57 -7.14 -1.60 19.08
CA GLN A 57 -6.02 -2.13 18.31
C GLN A 57 -5.38 -1.06 17.42
N ILE A 58 -6.17 -0.20 16.78
CA ILE A 58 -5.65 0.90 15.96
C ILE A 58 -4.82 1.87 16.83
N LYS A 59 -5.33 2.27 17.99
CA LYS A 59 -4.60 3.17 18.89
C LYS A 59 -3.29 2.57 19.38
N GLU A 60 -3.30 1.30 19.72
CA GLU A 60 -2.10 0.57 20.15
C GLU A 60 -1.08 0.46 19.01
N HIS A 61 -1.55 0.17 17.82
CA HIS A 61 -0.73 0.14 16.62
C HIS A 61 -0.09 1.49 16.32
N ASP A 62 -0.87 2.57 16.32
CA ASP A 62 -0.38 3.92 16.06
C ASP A 62 0.69 4.35 17.07
N GLN A 63 0.53 3.96 18.34
CA GLN A 63 1.56 4.18 19.37
C GLN A 63 2.87 3.44 19.05
N LYS A 64 2.78 2.21 18.54
CA LYS A 64 3.94 1.42 18.13
C LYS A 64 4.65 2.07 16.93
N ILE A 65 3.90 2.53 15.94
CA ILE A 65 4.44 3.27 14.79
C ILE A 65 5.14 4.57 15.24
N GLU A 66 4.51 5.35 16.10
CA GLU A 66 5.10 6.58 16.62
C GLU A 66 6.35 6.31 17.46
N GLN A 67 6.35 5.24 18.26
CA GLN A 67 7.50 4.82 19.07
C GLN A 67 8.74 4.57 18.23
N TYR A 68 8.62 3.79 17.14
CA TYR A 68 9.77 3.37 16.34
C TYR A 68 10.11 4.36 15.22
N PHE A 69 9.10 4.80 14.48
CA PHE A 69 9.30 5.54 13.24
C PHE A 69 9.10 7.05 13.39
N LYS A 70 8.65 7.52 14.57
CA LYS A 70 8.40 8.95 14.86
C LYS A 70 7.42 9.59 13.88
N GLN A 71 6.52 8.79 13.32
CA GLN A 71 5.48 9.21 12.40
C GLN A 71 4.11 8.95 13.03
N LYS A 72 3.17 9.85 12.76
CA LYS A 72 1.76 9.65 13.08
C LYS A 72 1.03 9.25 11.81
N PRO A 73 0.49 8.02 11.71
CA PRO A 73 -0.22 7.58 10.53
C PRO A 73 -1.41 8.49 10.19
N THR A 74 -1.62 8.74 8.91
CA THR A 74 -2.76 9.52 8.41
C THR A 74 -3.64 8.74 7.44
N VAL A 75 -3.16 7.59 6.99
CA VAL A 75 -3.86 6.68 6.09
C VAL A 75 -4.03 5.33 6.78
N PHE A 76 -5.22 4.77 6.67
CA PHE A 76 -5.59 3.50 7.27
C PHE A 76 -5.67 2.40 6.22
N ARG A 77 -5.15 1.21 6.55
CA ARG A 77 -5.33 -0.03 5.79
C ARG A 77 -6.04 -1.05 6.65
N ASN A 78 -7.21 -1.52 6.22
CA ASN A 78 -7.85 -2.63 6.92
C ASN A 78 -7.28 -3.97 6.47
N THR A 79 -7.35 -4.95 7.36
CA THR A 79 -6.99 -6.35 7.10
C THR A 79 -7.57 -6.83 5.77
N GLU A 80 -6.73 -7.43 4.92
CA GLU A 80 -7.11 -7.95 3.59
C GLU A 80 -7.81 -6.92 2.67
N LEU A 81 -7.55 -5.62 2.88
CA LEU A 81 -8.22 -4.52 2.17
C LEU A 81 -9.77 -4.58 2.26
N ILE A 82 -10.33 -5.30 3.23
CA ILE A 82 -11.77 -5.37 3.46
C ILE A 82 -12.29 -3.97 3.71
N TYR A 83 -13.28 -3.59 2.92
CA TYR A 83 -13.80 -2.25 2.89
C TYR A 83 -15.34 -2.22 2.82
N ASN A 84 -15.92 -1.27 3.53
CA ASN A 84 -17.27 -0.76 3.31
C ASN A 84 -17.38 0.71 3.74
N ASN A 85 -18.48 1.38 3.37
CA ASN A 85 -18.64 2.80 3.68
C ASN A 85 -18.79 3.08 5.19
N GLU A 86 -19.29 2.13 5.98
CA GLU A 86 -19.37 2.26 7.45
C GLU A 86 -17.96 2.31 8.05
N LEU A 87 -17.06 1.45 7.60
CA LEU A 87 -15.66 1.47 8.00
C LEU A 87 -15.01 2.82 7.65
N ALA A 88 -15.21 3.31 6.42
CA ALA A 88 -14.64 4.58 6.01
C ALA A 88 -15.12 5.75 6.89
N ALA A 89 -16.43 5.77 7.23
CA ALA A 89 -17.00 6.77 8.12
C ALA A 89 -16.47 6.65 9.56
N PHE A 90 -16.21 5.42 10.02
CA PHE A 90 -15.62 5.17 11.34
C PHE A 90 -14.17 5.70 11.39
N ILE A 91 -13.36 5.36 10.41
CA ILE A 91 -11.97 5.78 10.29
C ILE A 91 -11.84 7.31 10.13
N GLU A 92 -12.76 7.94 9.38
CA GLU A 92 -12.82 9.39 9.31
C GLU A 92 -13.04 10.04 10.69
N LYS A 93 -13.94 9.48 11.52
CA LYS A 93 -14.18 9.96 12.88
C LYS A 93 -12.95 9.83 13.79
N MET A 94 -12.10 8.84 13.54
CA MET A 94 -10.81 8.68 14.23
C MET A 94 -9.75 9.68 13.73
N GLY A 95 -10.02 10.45 12.67
CA GLY A 95 -9.16 11.52 12.17
C GLY A 95 -8.27 11.14 10.99
N PHE A 96 -8.44 9.97 10.41
CA PHE A 96 -7.69 9.56 9.22
C PHE A 96 -8.15 10.33 7.98
N LYS A 97 -7.20 10.55 7.05
CA LYS A 97 -7.40 11.30 5.81
C LYS A 97 -7.61 10.39 4.60
N GLY A 98 -7.14 9.16 4.68
CA GLY A 98 -7.24 8.17 3.61
C GLY A 98 -7.50 6.77 4.13
N ILE A 99 -8.10 5.94 3.28
CA ILE A 99 -8.32 4.51 3.53
C ILE A 99 -8.00 3.74 2.25
N LEU A 100 -7.20 2.67 2.38
CA LEU A 100 -6.92 1.77 1.26
C LEU A 100 -8.09 0.82 1.03
N CYS A 101 -8.36 0.50 -0.23
CA CYS A 101 -9.32 -0.53 -0.61
C CYS A 101 -9.02 -1.10 -2.00
N GLU A 102 -9.63 -2.24 -2.31
CA GLU A 102 -9.53 -2.86 -3.63
C GLU A 102 -10.20 -2.01 -4.72
N GLY A 103 -9.58 -1.98 -5.90
CA GLY A 103 -10.12 -1.36 -7.11
C GLY A 103 -10.96 -2.34 -7.93
N VAL A 104 -12.11 -2.76 -7.42
CA VAL A 104 -12.94 -3.81 -8.01
C VAL A 104 -13.76 -3.28 -9.18
N ASP A 105 -13.46 -3.69 -10.41
CA ASP A 105 -14.10 -3.21 -11.66
C ASP A 105 -15.64 -3.27 -11.59
N ARG A 106 -16.22 -4.37 -11.08
CA ARG A 106 -17.68 -4.52 -10.97
C ARG A 106 -18.37 -3.45 -10.11
N LEU A 107 -17.62 -2.82 -9.18
CA LEU A 107 -18.12 -1.76 -8.31
C LEU A 107 -17.81 -0.38 -8.86
N LEU A 108 -16.73 -0.25 -9.61
CA LEU A 108 -16.29 1.03 -10.18
C LEU A 108 -17.14 1.46 -11.39
N LYS A 109 -17.71 0.51 -12.15
CA LYS A 109 -18.48 0.76 -13.38
C LYS A 109 -17.68 1.59 -14.38
N ASP A 110 -18.08 2.85 -14.60
CA ASP A 110 -17.43 3.80 -15.54
C ASP A 110 -16.21 4.52 -14.94
N ARG A 111 -15.86 4.21 -13.69
CA ARG A 111 -14.68 4.75 -13.00
C ARG A 111 -13.54 3.75 -13.03
N HIS A 112 -12.33 4.23 -12.77
CA HIS A 112 -11.14 3.38 -12.71
C HIS A 112 -10.37 3.57 -11.40
N PRO A 113 -9.48 2.63 -11.02
CA PRO A 113 -8.82 2.64 -9.71
C PRO A 113 -7.81 3.79 -9.50
N ASN A 114 -7.49 4.54 -10.56
CA ASN A 114 -6.54 5.66 -10.47
C ASN A 114 -7.23 6.99 -10.11
N GLN A 115 -8.46 6.96 -9.64
CA GLN A 115 -9.23 8.14 -9.19
C GLN A 115 -9.30 8.19 -7.67
N LEU A 116 -9.13 9.39 -7.11
CA LEU A 116 -9.40 9.63 -5.69
C LEU A 116 -10.90 9.71 -5.45
N LEU A 117 -11.45 8.70 -4.81
CA LEU A 117 -12.88 8.65 -4.52
C LEU A 117 -13.17 9.10 -3.10
N LYS A 118 -14.34 9.73 -2.92
CA LYS A 118 -14.88 10.02 -1.60
C LYS A 118 -15.88 8.93 -1.22
N PRO A 119 -15.66 8.18 -0.12
CA PRO A 119 -16.61 7.21 0.38
C PRO A 119 -18.00 7.83 0.67
N THR A 120 -19.06 7.11 0.37
CA THR A 120 -20.41 7.55 0.67
C THR A 120 -20.61 7.68 2.19
N GLY A 121 -21.24 8.78 2.63
CA GLY A 121 -21.48 9.04 4.05
C GLY A 121 -20.30 9.67 4.80
N THR A 122 -19.22 10.02 4.11
CA THR A 122 -18.06 10.71 4.68
C THR A 122 -17.97 12.16 4.24
N LYS A 123 -17.15 12.97 4.94
CA LYS A 123 -16.95 14.39 4.66
C LYS A 123 -15.73 14.64 3.79
N SER A 124 -14.58 14.12 4.18
CA SER A 124 -13.27 14.51 3.64
C SER A 124 -12.33 13.35 3.33
N ILE A 125 -12.47 12.20 4.01
CA ILE A 125 -11.59 11.04 3.79
C ILE A 125 -11.61 10.58 2.33
N LYS A 126 -10.46 10.15 1.83
CA LYS A 126 -10.30 9.65 0.47
C LYS A 126 -10.12 8.14 0.47
N ALA A 127 -10.79 7.46 -0.45
CA ALA A 127 -10.52 6.07 -0.77
C ALA A 127 -9.39 6.01 -1.80
N LEU A 128 -8.34 5.29 -1.44
CA LEU A 128 -7.15 5.03 -2.25
C LEU A 128 -7.28 3.60 -2.79
N LEU A 129 -7.63 3.49 -4.06
CA LEU A 129 -7.93 2.21 -4.68
C LEU A 129 -6.65 1.53 -5.17
N LYS A 130 -6.48 0.24 -4.87
CA LYS A 130 -5.44 -0.58 -5.48
C LYS A 130 -5.69 -0.69 -6.98
N ASN A 131 -4.70 -0.32 -7.79
CA ASN A 131 -4.67 -0.74 -9.19
C ASN A 131 -4.21 -2.21 -9.22
N TYR A 132 -5.18 -3.12 -9.11
CA TYR A 132 -4.89 -4.55 -8.98
C TYR A 132 -4.19 -5.10 -10.21
N ARG A 133 -4.52 -4.61 -11.43
CA ARG A 133 -3.90 -5.10 -12.66
C ARG A 133 -2.41 -4.86 -12.67
N LEU A 134 -1.99 -3.61 -12.45
CA LEU A 134 -0.57 -3.25 -12.38
C LEU A 134 0.13 -3.88 -11.17
N SER A 135 -0.57 -4.03 -10.05
CA SER A 135 -0.01 -4.71 -8.86
C SER A 135 0.23 -6.18 -9.13
N ASP A 136 -0.72 -6.87 -9.78
CA ASP A 136 -0.63 -8.29 -10.12
C ASP A 136 0.41 -8.57 -11.23
N ASP A 137 0.68 -7.59 -12.10
CA ASP A 137 1.76 -7.68 -13.09
C ASP A 137 3.13 -7.88 -12.41
N ILE A 138 3.34 -7.22 -11.29
CA ILE A 138 4.55 -7.39 -10.47
C ILE A 138 4.43 -8.61 -9.55
N ALA A 139 3.33 -8.74 -8.81
CA ALA A 139 3.22 -9.74 -7.76
C ALA A 139 3.12 -11.18 -8.29
N PHE A 140 2.38 -11.38 -9.38
CA PHE A 140 2.04 -12.73 -9.86
C PHE A 140 2.53 -13.03 -11.26
N ARG A 141 2.56 -12.07 -12.18
CA ARG A 141 2.90 -12.30 -13.58
C ARG A 141 4.38 -12.11 -13.92
N PHE A 142 5.14 -11.42 -13.06
CA PHE A 142 6.52 -11.02 -13.33
C PHE A 142 7.43 -12.17 -13.79
N SER A 143 7.32 -13.34 -13.19
CA SER A 143 8.11 -14.52 -13.51
C SER A 143 7.40 -15.54 -14.43
N ASP A 144 6.15 -15.26 -14.85
CA ASP A 144 5.41 -16.16 -15.74
C ASP A 144 5.90 -16.03 -17.19
N LYS A 145 6.68 -17.02 -17.63
CA LYS A 145 7.24 -17.08 -19.00
C LYS A 145 6.18 -17.24 -20.10
N ASN A 146 4.94 -17.59 -19.74
CA ASN A 146 3.83 -17.70 -20.69
C ASN A 146 3.05 -16.40 -20.82
N TRP A 147 3.32 -15.42 -19.98
CA TRP A 147 2.69 -14.11 -20.06
C TRP A 147 3.21 -13.33 -21.28
N SER A 148 2.32 -12.69 -22.04
CA SER A 148 2.65 -11.96 -23.28
C SER A 148 3.68 -10.84 -23.09
N GLU A 149 3.74 -10.25 -21.90
CA GLU A 149 4.64 -9.14 -21.57
C GLU A 149 5.93 -9.61 -20.88
N TRP A 150 6.12 -10.93 -20.77
CA TRP A 150 7.38 -11.46 -20.22
C TRP A 150 8.53 -11.39 -21.24
N PRO A 151 9.76 -10.99 -20.83
CA PRO A 151 10.13 -10.47 -19.52
C PRO A 151 9.70 -9.01 -19.32
N LEU A 152 9.11 -8.70 -18.16
CA LEU A 152 8.72 -7.33 -17.83
C LEU A 152 9.94 -6.50 -17.44
N HIS A 153 10.18 -5.42 -18.19
CA HIS A 153 11.23 -4.46 -17.90
C HIS A 153 10.68 -3.17 -17.24
N ALA A 154 11.54 -2.48 -16.48
CA ALA A 154 11.15 -1.29 -15.74
C ALA A 154 10.67 -0.15 -16.64
N ASP A 155 11.28 0.05 -17.80
CA ASP A 155 10.89 1.05 -18.80
C ASP A 155 9.52 0.75 -19.41
N THR A 156 9.25 -0.53 -19.69
CA THR A 156 7.95 -1.00 -20.20
C THR A 156 6.86 -0.72 -19.17
N PHE A 157 7.07 -1.11 -17.90
CA PHE A 157 6.11 -0.87 -16.84
C PHE A 157 5.90 0.64 -16.59
N ALA A 158 6.99 1.42 -16.57
CA ALA A 158 6.91 2.88 -16.46
C ALA A 158 6.10 3.48 -17.61
N SER A 159 6.22 2.96 -18.84
CA SER A 159 5.41 3.42 -19.98
C SER A 159 3.91 3.21 -19.76
N TRP A 160 3.52 2.13 -19.08
CA TRP A 160 2.12 1.87 -18.74
C TRP A 160 1.62 2.86 -17.68
N ILE A 161 2.44 3.15 -16.67
CA ILE A 161 2.14 4.20 -15.67
C ILE A 161 2.00 5.56 -16.34
N HIS A 162 2.91 5.92 -17.24
CA HIS A 162 2.88 7.20 -17.96
C HIS A 162 1.60 7.37 -18.80
N LYS A 163 1.02 6.29 -19.34
CA LYS A 163 -0.25 6.36 -20.08
C LYS A 163 -1.46 6.71 -19.22
N VAL A 164 -1.36 6.56 -17.90
CA VAL A 164 -2.41 6.97 -16.95
C VAL A 164 -2.31 8.46 -16.63
N ALA A 165 -1.15 9.07 -16.83
CA ALA A 165 -0.93 10.49 -16.55
C ALA A 165 -1.94 11.36 -17.33
N GLY A 166 -2.57 12.31 -16.62
CA GLY A 166 -3.63 13.17 -17.17
C GLY A 166 -5.05 12.53 -17.16
N ASN A 167 -5.17 11.23 -16.93
CA ASN A 167 -6.46 10.53 -16.82
C ASN A 167 -6.77 10.00 -15.40
N GLY A 168 -5.90 10.25 -14.45
CA GLY A 168 -6.06 9.80 -13.08
C GLY A 168 -5.45 10.79 -12.09
N ASP A 169 -5.83 10.66 -10.84
CA ASP A 169 -5.31 11.46 -9.73
C ASP A 169 -4.12 10.78 -9.05
N VAL A 170 -4.08 9.45 -9.08
CA VAL A 170 -3.10 8.64 -8.36
C VAL A 170 -3.03 7.22 -8.93
N ILE A 171 -1.88 6.59 -8.85
CA ILE A 171 -1.74 5.15 -9.09
C ILE A 171 -1.25 4.52 -7.79
N ASN A 172 -2.07 3.67 -7.19
CA ASN A 172 -1.69 2.92 -5.99
C ASN A 172 -1.37 1.48 -6.40
N LEU A 173 -0.11 1.11 -6.27
CA LEU A 173 0.33 -0.28 -6.33
C LEU A 173 0.31 -0.82 -4.90
N PHE A 174 -0.27 -1.98 -4.72
CA PHE A 174 -0.32 -2.66 -3.42
C PHE A 174 -0.03 -4.14 -3.62
N MET A 175 0.92 -4.65 -2.86
CA MET A 175 1.31 -6.06 -2.85
C MET A 175 1.95 -6.40 -1.51
N ASP A 176 1.93 -7.66 -1.18
CA ASP A 176 2.55 -8.16 0.04
C ASP A 176 4.07 -8.10 -0.06
N TYR A 177 4.73 -7.94 1.08
CA TYR A 177 6.18 -7.78 1.12
C TYR A 177 6.92 -9.03 0.66
N GLU A 178 6.30 -10.20 0.86
CA GLU A 178 6.77 -11.51 0.39
C GLU A 178 6.89 -11.60 -1.15
N THR A 179 6.24 -10.70 -1.87
CA THR A 179 6.45 -10.57 -3.32
C THR A 179 7.93 -10.48 -3.64
N PHE A 180 8.70 -9.77 -2.83
CA PHE A 180 10.11 -9.49 -3.06
C PHE A 180 11.02 -10.45 -2.29
N GLY A 181 11.36 -11.57 -2.90
CA GLY A 181 12.30 -12.55 -2.36
C GLY A 181 11.69 -13.92 -2.05
N GLU A 182 10.36 -14.04 -1.95
CA GLU A 182 9.68 -15.32 -1.76
C GLU A 182 8.82 -15.69 -2.97
N HIS A 183 7.86 -14.85 -3.38
CA HIS A 183 7.08 -15.11 -4.60
C HIS A 183 7.87 -14.83 -5.86
N GLN A 184 8.60 -13.74 -5.89
CA GLN A 184 9.53 -13.37 -6.94
C GLN A 184 10.95 -13.45 -6.40
N TRP A 185 11.64 -14.55 -6.71
CA TRP A 185 13.01 -14.80 -6.27
C TRP A 185 14.01 -13.82 -6.93
N GLU A 186 15.16 -13.61 -6.33
CA GLU A 186 16.25 -12.81 -6.90
C GLU A 186 16.56 -13.21 -8.37
N SER A 187 16.57 -14.51 -8.65
CA SER A 187 16.83 -15.06 -9.99
C SER A 187 15.80 -14.66 -11.06
N THR A 188 14.64 -14.10 -10.68
CA THR A 188 13.67 -13.56 -11.62
C THR A 188 14.04 -12.17 -12.12
N GLY A 189 15.00 -11.50 -11.49
CA GLY A 189 15.39 -10.12 -11.78
C GLY A 189 14.50 -9.07 -11.10
N ILE A 190 13.66 -9.47 -10.12
CA ILE A 190 12.72 -8.54 -9.45
C ILE A 190 13.42 -7.38 -8.76
N PHE A 191 14.57 -7.62 -8.15
CA PHE A 191 15.31 -6.57 -7.45
C PHE A 191 15.94 -5.57 -8.41
N ASP A 192 16.47 -6.03 -9.55
CA ASP A 192 16.96 -5.15 -10.61
C ASP A 192 15.82 -4.30 -11.20
N PHE A 193 14.65 -4.93 -11.41
CA PHE A 193 13.45 -4.22 -11.83
C PHE A 193 13.08 -3.11 -10.84
N MET A 194 13.06 -3.41 -9.53
CA MET A 194 12.71 -2.44 -8.49
C MET A 194 13.75 -1.32 -8.34
N ASP A 195 15.04 -1.60 -8.56
CA ASP A 195 16.07 -0.55 -8.53
C ASP A 195 15.91 0.44 -9.71
N HIS A 196 15.54 -0.06 -10.88
CA HIS A 196 15.40 0.76 -12.08
C HIS A 196 14.05 1.48 -12.16
N LEU A 197 12.96 0.88 -11.68
CA LEU A 197 11.60 1.38 -11.85
C LEU A 197 11.39 2.84 -11.41
N PRO A 198 11.87 3.31 -10.24
CA PRO A 198 11.68 4.70 -9.84
C PRO A 198 12.31 5.69 -10.82
N ARG A 199 13.48 5.35 -11.37
CA ARG A 199 14.18 6.21 -12.34
C ARG A 199 13.42 6.30 -13.65
N GLU A 200 12.87 5.17 -14.12
CA GLU A 200 12.08 5.13 -15.35
C GLU A 200 10.77 5.90 -15.20
N ILE A 201 10.08 5.77 -14.06
CA ILE A 201 8.85 6.55 -13.78
C ILE A 201 9.14 8.05 -13.79
N LEU A 202 10.23 8.48 -13.14
CA LEU A 202 10.59 9.90 -13.02
C LEU A 202 11.08 10.55 -14.31
N LYS A 203 11.23 9.81 -15.41
CA LYS A 203 11.57 10.37 -16.72
C LYS A 203 10.41 11.14 -17.38
N HIS A 204 9.19 11.02 -16.88
CA HIS A 204 8.06 11.75 -17.46
C HIS A 204 8.24 13.26 -17.23
N PRO A 205 8.21 14.10 -18.30
CA PRO A 205 8.58 15.51 -18.18
C PRO A 205 7.50 16.36 -17.49
N ASP A 206 6.23 15.98 -17.62
CA ASP A 206 5.09 16.86 -17.31
C ASP A 206 4.37 16.48 -16.00
N PHE A 207 4.66 15.32 -15.42
CA PHE A 207 3.97 14.82 -14.23
C PHE A 207 4.96 14.39 -13.15
N GLY A 208 4.69 14.81 -11.91
CA GLY A 208 5.38 14.30 -10.74
C GLY A 208 4.76 12.96 -10.29
N PHE A 209 5.58 11.98 -10.00
CA PHE A 209 5.19 10.67 -9.50
C PHE A 209 5.75 10.41 -8.10
#